data_cb7f3c931c15ecff2ab191aa8948f66f
#
_entry.id   cb7f3c931c15ecff2ab191aa8948f66f
#
_cell.length_a   1.000
_cell.length_b   1.000
_cell.length_c   1.000
_cell.angle_alpha   90.00
_cell.angle_beta   90.00
_cell.angle_gamma   90.00
#
_symmetry.space_group_name_H-M   'P 1'
#
loop_
_entity.id
_entity.type
_entity.pdbx_description
1 polymer ?
#
loop_
_entity_poly.entity_id
_entity_poly.type
_entity_poly.pdbx_seq_one_letter_code
_entity_poly.pdbx_strand_id
1 'polypeptide(L)'
;YKKKFRCLYGYSDHTLDLINPVAATALGASVYEKHFTLDKKLNGPDHRMSLLPFELKKTIEIIKKTKIALGNEVKQVLDSERHNRLRLKKSLVTKSFIQKGEKLNRNKIAIKRPGTGLPPKEIFNIMNYVALKDINANSVLKKKMLKRIK
;
A
#
# COMPACT_ATOMS: atom_id res chain seq x y z
N TYR A 1 -3.46 -7.94 28.32
CA TYR A 1 -3.03 -6.69 28.97
C TYR A 1 -3.60 -5.48 28.21
N LYS A 2 -3.30 -5.27 26.93
CA LYS A 2 -3.75 -4.11 26.14
C LYS A 2 -5.26 -3.87 26.24
N LYS A 3 -6.08 -4.91 26.00
CA LYS A 3 -7.55 -4.79 26.04
C LYS A 3 -8.09 -4.54 27.45
N LYS A 4 -7.51 -5.18 28.48
CA LYS A 4 -8.01 -5.13 29.85
C LYS A 4 -7.56 -3.86 30.60
N PHE A 5 -6.30 -3.47 30.43
CA PHE A 5 -5.68 -2.40 31.23
C PHE A 5 -5.48 -1.10 30.45
N ARG A 6 -5.66 -1.11 29.12
CA ARG A 6 -5.46 0.05 28.23
C ARG A 6 -4.09 0.72 28.39
N CYS A 7 -3.05 -0.09 28.67
CA CYS A 7 -1.68 0.37 28.87
C CYS A 7 -0.76 -0.12 27.74
N LEU A 8 0.43 0.45 27.69
CA LEU A 8 1.53 -0.12 26.92
C LEU A 8 1.90 -1.48 27.53
N TYR A 9 2.29 -2.40 26.69
CA TYR A 9 2.71 -3.73 27.12
C TYR A 9 3.94 -4.16 26.32
N GLY A 10 4.68 -5.07 26.89
CA GLY A 10 5.90 -5.63 26.31
C GLY A 10 5.94 -7.14 26.39
N TYR A 11 7.04 -7.67 25.94
CA TYR A 11 7.35 -9.09 25.99
C TYR A 11 8.77 -9.31 26.50
N SER A 12 8.90 -10.15 27.55
CA SER A 12 10.17 -10.62 28.09
C SER A 12 10.48 -11.98 27.46
N ASP A 13 11.55 -12.05 26.68
CA ASP A 13 11.89 -13.21 25.86
C ASP A 13 13.10 -13.96 26.38
N HIS A 14 12.97 -15.27 26.51
CA HIS A 14 14.02 -16.18 26.95
C HIS A 14 14.44 -17.19 25.88
N THR A 15 13.97 -17.01 24.65
CA THR A 15 14.34 -17.85 23.50
C THR A 15 15.56 -17.30 22.76
N LEU A 16 16.15 -18.08 21.88
CA LEU A 16 17.35 -17.67 21.11
C LEU A 16 17.05 -17.32 19.65
N ASP A 17 15.83 -17.54 19.19
CA ASP A 17 15.47 -17.27 17.81
C ASP A 17 14.96 -15.84 17.57
N LEU A 18 14.76 -15.50 16.28
CA LEU A 18 14.26 -14.21 15.85
C LEU A 18 12.76 -14.19 15.56
N ILE A 19 12.04 -15.29 15.82
CA ILE A 19 10.60 -15.38 15.56
C ILE A 19 9.84 -14.58 16.59
N ASN A 20 10.21 -14.70 17.86
CA ASN A 20 9.51 -14.05 18.95
C ASN A 20 9.57 -12.51 18.92
N PRO A 21 10.72 -11.86 18.65
CA PRO A 21 10.73 -10.40 18.49
C PRO A 21 9.87 -9.92 17.31
N VAL A 22 9.82 -10.66 16.20
CA VAL A 22 8.94 -10.37 15.07
C VAL A 22 7.47 -10.50 15.48
N ALA A 23 7.09 -11.63 16.08
CA ALA A 23 5.72 -11.89 16.50
C ALA A 23 5.24 -10.89 17.57
N ALA A 24 6.05 -10.63 18.61
CA ALA A 24 5.73 -9.66 19.65
C ALA A 24 5.50 -8.25 19.06
N THR A 25 6.39 -7.82 18.16
CA THR A 25 6.26 -6.53 17.46
C THR A 25 4.98 -6.48 16.60
N ALA A 26 4.69 -7.53 15.86
CA ALA A 26 3.50 -7.61 15.01
C ALA A 26 2.21 -7.58 15.83
N LEU A 27 2.21 -8.19 16.99
CA LEU A 27 1.09 -8.15 17.95
C LEU A 27 0.99 -6.81 18.69
N GLY A 28 1.94 -5.90 18.50
CA GLY A 28 1.90 -4.53 19.03
C GLY A 28 2.59 -4.34 20.36
N ALA A 29 3.54 -5.21 20.74
CA ALA A 29 4.40 -4.98 21.88
C ALA A 29 5.19 -3.66 21.70
N SER A 30 5.19 -2.83 22.74
CA SER A 30 5.88 -1.54 22.78
C SER A 30 7.26 -1.64 23.42
N VAL A 31 7.50 -2.69 24.18
CA VAL A 31 8.76 -3.01 24.85
C VAL A 31 9.12 -4.46 24.55
N TYR A 32 10.40 -4.69 24.31
CA TYR A 32 10.96 -6.03 24.16
C TYR A 32 12.16 -6.14 25.10
N GLU A 33 12.11 -7.10 26.02
CA GLU A 33 13.13 -7.34 27.03
C GLU A 33 13.87 -8.64 26.73
N LYS A 34 15.18 -8.64 26.92
CA LYS A 34 16.03 -9.77 26.61
C LYS A 34 17.29 -9.77 27.45
N HIS A 35 17.68 -10.93 27.96
CA HIS A 35 18.99 -11.12 28.58
C HIS A 35 20.12 -10.85 27.58
N PHE A 36 21.18 -10.22 28.08
CA PHE A 36 22.35 -9.82 27.30
C PHE A 36 23.63 -10.27 27.98
N THR A 37 24.60 -10.74 27.23
CA THR A 37 25.91 -11.16 27.74
C THR A 37 27.01 -10.87 26.73
N LEU A 38 28.24 -10.73 27.24
CA LEU A 38 29.44 -10.63 26.40
C LEU A 38 29.99 -12.01 26.01
N ASP A 39 29.76 -13.05 26.82
CA ASP A 39 30.13 -14.43 26.54
C ASP A 39 29.11 -15.40 27.16
N LYS A 40 28.59 -16.32 26.33
CA LYS A 40 27.63 -17.36 26.73
C LYS A 40 28.24 -18.46 27.64
N LYS A 41 29.59 -18.49 27.74
CA LYS A 41 30.33 -19.45 28.57
C LYS A 41 30.59 -18.97 29.99
N LEU A 42 30.25 -17.72 30.31
CA LEU A 42 30.38 -17.20 31.66
C LEU A 42 29.57 -18.02 32.66
N ASN A 43 30.08 -18.10 33.90
CA ASN A 43 29.37 -18.76 34.98
C ASN A 43 28.12 -17.96 35.37
N GLY A 44 26.97 -18.63 35.37
CA GLY A 44 25.68 -18.05 35.72
C GLY A 44 24.53 -18.70 34.98
N PRO A 45 23.32 -18.59 35.47
CA PRO A 45 22.16 -19.33 34.91
C PRO A 45 21.74 -18.80 33.55
N ASP A 46 21.90 -17.48 33.29
CA ASP A 46 21.25 -16.81 32.18
C ASP A 46 22.14 -16.59 30.94
N HIS A 47 23.47 -16.77 31.06
CA HIS A 47 24.40 -16.52 29.99
C HIS A 47 24.12 -17.34 28.71
N ARG A 48 23.71 -18.59 28.86
CA ARG A 48 23.41 -19.50 27.74
C ARG A 48 22.23 -19.04 26.91
N MET A 49 21.21 -18.39 27.50
CA MET A 49 20.00 -17.92 26.86
C MET A 49 20.07 -16.41 26.50
N SER A 50 21.19 -15.76 26.87
CA SER A 50 21.42 -14.34 26.60
C SER A 50 21.85 -14.10 25.15
N LEU A 51 21.59 -12.91 24.64
CA LEU A 51 22.09 -12.47 23.34
C LEU A 51 23.50 -11.88 23.47
N LEU A 52 24.35 -12.24 22.53
CA LEU A 52 25.65 -11.54 22.32
C LEU A 52 25.40 -10.19 21.64
N PRO A 53 26.39 -9.25 21.66
CA PRO A 53 26.24 -7.92 21.08
C PRO A 53 25.75 -7.91 19.62
N PHE A 54 26.28 -8.79 18.77
CA PHE A 54 25.88 -8.88 17.37
C PHE A 54 24.46 -9.48 17.22
N GLU A 55 24.08 -10.42 18.08
CA GLU A 55 22.72 -11.02 18.10
C GLU A 55 21.67 -9.97 18.53
N LEU A 56 21.99 -9.17 19.56
CA LEU A 56 21.14 -8.07 20.00
C LEU A 56 20.98 -7.01 18.92
N LYS A 57 22.07 -6.63 18.24
CA LYS A 57 21.99 -5.71 17.10
C LYS A 57 21.04 -6.24 16.03
N LYS A 58 21.18 -7.50 15.64
CA LYS A 58 20.28 -8.16 14.66
C LYS A 58 18.83 -8.18 15.11
N THR A 59 18.58 -8.44 16.39
CA THR A 59 17.24 -8.41 16.99
C THR A 59 16.62 -7.02 16.91
N ILE A 60 17.36 -5.97 17.24
CA ILE A 60 16.91 -4.58 17.13
C ILE A 60 16.59 -4.22 15.67
N GLU A 61 17.45 -4.63 14.74
CA GLU A 61 17.23 -4.37 13.31
C GLU A 61 15.96 -5.06 12.79
N ILE A 62 15.69 -6.31 13.17
CA ILE A 62 14.51 -7.04 12.73
C ILE A 62 13.23 -6.47 13.35
N ILE A 63 13.25 -6.03 14.60
CA ILE A 63 12.13 -5.31 15.23
C ILE A 63 11.80 -4.03 14.45
N LYS A 64 12.81 -3.22 14.12
CA LYS A 64 12.64 -2.00 13.32
C LYS A 64 12.08 -2.31 11.93
N LYS A 65 12.61 -3.30 11.23
CA LYS A 65 12.11 -3.74 9.91
C LYS A 65 10.67 -4.24 9.98
N THR A 66 10.33 -5.01 11.00
CA THR A 66 8.96 -5.49 11.24
C THR A 66 8.00 -4.31 11.41
N LYS A 67 8.38 -3.32 12.23
CA LYS A 67 7.56 -2.12 12.45
C LYS A 67 7.31 -1.35 11.15
N ILE A 68 8.33 -1.21 10.30
CA ILE A 68 8.20 -0.57 8.98
C ILE A 68 7.28 -1.39 8.07
N ALA A 69 7.46 -2.71 8.04
CA ALA A 69 6.67 -3.63 7.20
C ALA A 69 5.18 -3.65 7.56
N LEU A 70 4.85 -3.47 8.83
CA LEU A 70 3.45 -3.38 9.27
C LEU A 70 2.74 -2.13 8.72
N GLY A 71 3.48 -1.04 8.47
CA GLY A 71 2.91 0.19 7.95
C GLY A 71 1.84 0.79 8.88
N ASN A 72 0.78 1.30 8.26
CA ASN A 72 -0.40 1.79 8.95
C ASN A 72 -1.69 1.35 8.22
N GLU A 73 -2.83 1.44 8.90
CA GLU A 73 -4.14 1.01 8.39
C GLU A 73 -4.73 1.97 7.35
N VAL A 74 -4.15 3.15 7.18
CA VAL A 74 -4.69 4.17 6.27
C VAL A 74 -4.23 3.90 4.85
N LYS A 75 -5.17 3.52 3.97
CA LYS A 75 -4.89 3.34 2.55
C LYS A 75 -4.65 4.69 1.87
N GLN A 76 -3.41 4.97 1.54
CA GLN A 76 -3.00 6.19 0.82
C GLN A 76 -2.08 5.86 -0.35
N VAL A 77 -1.96 6.80 -1.27
CA VAL A 77 -1.01 6.69 -2.38
C VAL A 77 0.35 7.16 -1.89
N LEU A 78 1.33 6.29 -1.86
CA LEU A 78 2.69 6.63 -1.48
C LEU A 78 3.36 7.49 -2.56
N ASP A 79 4.34 8.31 -2.18
CA ASP A 79 5.08 9.15 -3.12
C ASP A 79 5.80 8.33 -4.20
N SER A 80 6.34 7.17 -3.83
CA SER A 80 6.93 6.19 -4.75
C SER A 80 5.94 5.64 -5.80
N GLU A 81 4.63 5.63 -5.49
CA GLU A 81 3.58 5.14 -6.40
C GLU A 81 3.02 6.23 -7.32
N ARG A 82 3.16 7.52 -6.96
CA ARG A 82 2.51 8.64 -7.66
C ARG A 82 2.89 8.69 -9.15
N HIS A 83 4.17 8.55 -9.46
CA HIS A 83 4.65 8.56 -10.84
C HIS A 83 4.08 7.39 -11.65
N ASN A 84 4.14 6.19 -11.11
CA ASN A 84 3.63 4.98 -11.76
C ASN A 84 2.10 4.99 -11.88
N ARG A 85 1.40 5.63 -10.95
CA ARG A 85 -0.06 5.71 -10.97
C ARG A 85 -0.60 6.35 -12.25
N LEU A 86 -0.01 7.45 -12.72
CA LEU A 86 -0.44 8.12 -13.95
C LEU A 86 -0.17 7.27 -15.20
N ARG A 87 0.96 6.57 -15.23
CA ARG A 87 1.37 5.75 -16.38
C ARG A 87 0.63 4.41 -16.45
N LEU A 88 0.40 3.76 -15.32
CA LEU A 88 -0.16 2.40 -15.25
C LEU A 88 -1.68 2.37 -15.17
N LYS A 89 -2.32 3.39 -14.63
CA LYS A 89 -3.78 3.49 -14.66
C LYS A 89 -4.30 3.56 -16.10
N LYS A 90 -5.55 3.14 -16.25
CA LYS A 90 -6.26 3.18 -17.53
C LYS A 90 -7.29 4.31 -17.54
N SER A 91 -7.62 4.76 -18.74
CA SER A 91 -8.71 5.70 -19.01
C SER A 91 -9.62 5.15 -20.08
N LEU A 92 -10.78 5.81 -20.26
CA LEU A 92 -11.62 5.62 -21.42
C LEU A 92 -10.96 6.26 -22.64
N VAL A 93 -10.88 5.50 -23.73
CA VAL A 93 -10.28 5.90 -25.01
C VAL A 93 -11.23 5.55 -26.14
N THR A 94 -11.37 6.43 -27.14
CA THR A 94 -12.20 6.18 -28.31
C THR A 94 -11.60 5.05 -29.16
N LYS A 95 -12.44 4.14 -29.67
CA LYS A 95 -12.07 3.14 -30.68
C LYS A 95 -12.18 3.69 -32.11
N SER A 96 -13.16 4.58 -32.32
CA SER A 96 -13.48 5.19 -33.60
C SER A 96 -13.74 6.69 -33.42
N PHE A 97 -13.87 7.41 -34.50
CA PHE A 97 -14.27 8.82 -34.56
C PHE A 97 -15.64 9.01 -33.91
N ILE A 98 -15.78 10.10 -33.15
CA ILE A 98 -17.04 10.56 -32.55
C ILE A 98 -17.25 11.99 -32.94
N GLN A 99 -18.36 12.28 -33.61
CA GLN A 99 -18.72 13.60 -34.10
C GLN A 99 -19.19 14.53 -32.99
N LYS A 100 -18.99 15.82 -33.12
CA LYS A 100 -19.59 16.83 -32.22
C LYS A 100 -21.11 16.65 -32.14
N GLY A 101 -21.66 16.64 -30.91
CA GLY A 101 -23.08 16.43 -30.63
C GLY A 101 -23.49 14.96 -30.62
N GLU A 102 -22.63 14.03 -31.00
CA GLU A 102 -22.93 12.60 -30.95
C GLU A 102 -23.01 12.13 -29.51
N LYS A 103 -24.04 11.33 -29.20
CA LYS A 103 -24.19 10.63 -27.90
C LYS A 103 -23.15 9.49 -27.85
N LEU A 104 -22.41 9.43 -26.75
CA LEU A 104 -21.39 8.41 -26.60
C LEU A 104 -22.03 7.02 -26.49
N ASN A 105 -21.38 6.05 -27.15
CA ASN A 105 -21.77 4.66 -27.12
C ASN A 105 -20.63 3.80 -26.58
N ARG A 106 -20.94 2.86 -25.69
CA ARG A 106 -19.98 1.93 -25.08
C ARG A 106 -19.17 1.17 -26.14
N ASN A 107 -19.76 0.81 -27.27
CA ASN A 107 -19.10 0.08 -28.35
C ASN A 107 -17.95 0.88 -29.01
N LYS A 108 -18.03 2.22 -28.98
CA LYS A 108 -17.00 3.11 -29.50
C LYS A 108 -15.89 3.42 -28.47
N ILE A 109 -15.93 2.83 -27.26
CA ILE A 109 -15.02 3.12 -26.15
C ILE A 109 -14.23 1.88 -25.79
N ALA A 110 -12.94 2.08 -25.50
CA ALA A 110 -12.03 1.10 -24.95
C ALA A 110 -11.43 1.59 -23.63
N ILE A 111 -10.90 0.67 -22.84
CA ILE A 111 -10.17 0.97 -21.61
C ILE A 111 -8.69 0.71 -21.87
N LYS A 112 -7.90 1.78 -22.02
CA LYS A 112 -6.46 1.73 -22.33
C LYS A 112 -5.65 2.64 -21.41
N ARG A 113 -4.33 2.44 -21.31
CA ARG A 113 -3.38 3.38 -20.72
C ARG A 113 -3.17 4.59 -21.63
N PRO A 114 -2.81 5.77 -21.13
CA PRO A 114 -2.50 6.14 -19.74
C PRO A 114 -3.75 6.51 -18.91
N GLY A 115 -3.55 6.71 -17.60
CA GLY A 115 -4.60 7.09 -16.64
C GLY A 115 -4.88 8.61 -16.56
N THR A 116 -4.74 9.34 -17.67
CA THR A 116 -4.84 10.81 -17.72
C THR A 116 -6.22 11.33 -18.11
N GLY A 117 -7.18 10.45 -18.38
CA GLY A 117 -8.54 10.77 -18.78
C GLY A 117 -9.61 10.30 -17.80
N LEU A 118 -10.84 10.13 -18.30
CA LEU A 118 -11.95 9.58 -17.51
C LEU A 118 -11.60 8.18 -17.02
N PRO A 119 -11.83 7.89 -15.73
CA PRO A 119 -11.51 6.59 -15.16
C PRO A 119 -12.39 5.47 -15.74
N PRO A 120 -11.93 4.21 -15.77
CA PRO A 120 -12.68 3.08 -16.33
C PRO A 120 -14.10 2.92 -15.77
N LYS A 121 -14.35 3.26 -14.50
CA LYS A 121 -15.67 3.19 -13.88
C LYS A 121 -16.74 4.03 -14.59
N GLU A 122 -16.34 5.10 -15.27
CA GLU A 122 -17.25 5.95 -16.03
C GLU A 122 -17.84 5.25 -17.28
N ILE A 123 -17.36 4.05 -17.65
CA ILE A 123 -17.92 3.27 -18.77
C ILE A 123 -19.40 2.93 -18.56
N PHE A 124 -19.81 2.78 -17.31
CA PHE A 124 -21.22 2.48 -16.98
C PHE A 124 -22.15 3.69 -17.20
N ASN A 125 -21.58 4.89 -17.13
CA ASN A 125 -22.30 6.15 -17.29
C ASN A 125 -22.05 6.80 -18.66
N ILE A 126 -21.23 6.18 -19.53
CA ILE A 126 -20.74 6.84 -20.75
C ILE A 126 -21.85 7.28 -21.69
N MET A 127 -22.96 6.52 -21.72
CA MET A 127 -24.12 6.82 -22.54
C MET A 127 -24.90 8.07 -22.11
N ASN A 128 -24.60 8.62 -20.93
CA ASN A 128 -25.17 9.87 -20.41
C ASN A 128 -24.37 11.11 -20.86
N TYR A 129 -23.47 10.96 -21.85
CA TYR A 129 -22.66 12.05 -22.32
C TYR A 129 -22.81 12.23 -23.84
N VAL A 130 -22.67 13.50 -24.27
CA VAL A 130 -22.51 13.88 -25.68
C VAL A 130 -21.17 14.55 -25.89
N ALA A 131 -20.59 14.41 -27.08
CA ALA A 131 -19.35 15.04 -27.45
C ALA A 131 -19.54 16.55 -27.69
N LEU A 132 -18.73 17.39 -27.04
CA LEU A 132 -18.74 18.85 -27.23
C LEU A 132 -17.95 19.28 -28.47
N LYS A 133 -17.13 18.40 -29.04
CA LYS A 133 -16.31 18.60 -30.24
C LYS A 133 -16.06 17.26 -30.92
N ASP A 134 -15.54 17.30 -32.11
CA ASP A 134 -15.05 16.09 -32.79
C ASP A 134 -13.90 15.43 -31.99
N ILE A 135 -13.97 14.12 -31.87
CA ILE A 135 -13.00 13.31 -31.11
C ILE A 135 -12.50 12.20 -32.03
N ASN A 136 -11.22 12.26 -32.37
CA ASN A 136 -10.59 11.24 -33.21
C ASN A 136 -10.51 9.88 -32.52
N ALA A 137 -10.38 8.81 -33.28
CA ALA A 137 -10.06 7.49 -32.79
C ALA A 137 -8.77 7.50 -31.95
N ASN A 138 -8.65 6.57 -31.00
CA ASN A 138 -7.53 6.46 -30.07
C ASN A 138 -7.27 7.69 -29.18
N SER A 139 -8.26 8.57 -29.01
CA SER A 139 -8.17 9.75 -28.14
C SER A 139 -8.56 9.40 -26.71
N VAL A 140 -7.76 9.86 -25.73
CA VAL A 140 -8.10 9.75 -24.31
C VAL A 140 -9.26 10.69 -24.00
N LEU A 141 -10.37 10.16 -23.52
CA LEU A 141 -11.54 10.94 -23.15
C LEU A 141 -11.28 11.74 -21.88
N LYS A 142 -11.51 13.06 -21.95
CA LYS A 142 -11.42 13.99 -20.81
C LYS A 142 -12.77 14.62 -20.55
N LYS A 143 -13.08 14.93 -19.28
CA LYS A 143 -14.36 15.52 -18.88
C LYS A 143 -14.72 16.79 -19.67
N LYS A 144 -13.73 17.64 -19.99
CA LYS A 144 -13.90 18.88 -20.79
C LYS A 144 -14.31 18.67 -22.25
N MET A 145 -14.25 17.44 -22.75
CA MET A 145 -14.67 17.08 -24.13
C MET A 145 -16.13 16.67 -24.19
N LEU A 146 -16.78 16.54 -23.05
CA LEU A 146 -18.09 15.90 -22.91
C LEU A 146 -19.05 16.78 -22.11
N LYS A 147 -20.33 16.73 -22.48
CA LYS A 147 -21.45 17.30 -21.71
C LYS A 147 -22.34 16.16 -21.24
N ARG A 148 -22.68 16.15 -19.96
CA ARG A 148 -23.66 15.20 -19.42
C ARG A 148 -25.05 15.62 -19.86
N ILE A 149 -25.81 14.68 -20.38
CA ILE A 149 -27.25 14.83 -20.67
C ILE A 149 -28.03 14.28 -19.47
N LYS A 150 -29.13 14.96 -19.17
CA LYS A 150 -30.04 14.53 -18.09
C LYS A 150 -30.75 13.24 -18.47
#